data_adee50e5adef7795674e41fef4525e76
#
_entry.id   adee50e5adef7795674e41fef4525e76
#
_cell.length_a   1.000
_cell.length_b   1.000
_cell.length_c   1.000
_cell.angle_alpha   90.00
_cell.angle_beta   90.00
_cell.angle_gamma   90.00
#
_symmetry.space_group_name_H-M   'P 1'
#
loop_
_entity.id
_entity.type
_entity.pdbx_description
1 polymer ?
#
loop_
_entity_poly.entity_id
_entity_poly.type
_entity_poly.pdbx_seq_one_letter_code
_entity_poly.pdbx_strand_id
1 'polypeptide(L)'
;MANSFVNKKVDLTSTSATTLYTVPAYATAVIKSILVSDDSGNADTITITLTDTDDAVFNLFNVKAISANATSELLSAPLIAKESEVIKVTAATANRLHVVLSALEIKPRDVT
;
A
#
# COMPACT_ATOMS: atom_id res chain seq x y z
N MET A 1 9.39 -1.96 23.88
CA MET A 1 8.80 -1.50 22.61
C MET A 1 9.82 -1.71 21.51
N ALA A 2 9.39 -2.32 20.42
CA ALA A 2 10.25 -2.52 19.26
C ALA A 2 9.65 -1.81 18.06
N ASN A 3 10.45 -0.97 17.41
CA ASN A 3 10.04 -0.22 16.23
C ASN A 3 10.89 -0.66 15.05
N SER A 4 10.26 -0.86 13.90
CA SER A 4 10.97 -1.23 12.69
C SER A 4 10.47 -0.42 11.52
N PHE A 5 11.38 0.16 10.75
CA PHE A 5 11.02 0.75 9.48
C PHE A 5 10.97 -0.35 8.42
N VAL A 6 9.90 -0.35 7.65
CA VAL A 6 9.71 -1.35 6.59
C VAL A 6 9.37 -0.67 5.29
N ASN A 7 9.77 -1.28 4.18
CA ASN A 7 9.19 -0.93 2.90
C ASN A 7 8.62 -2.18 2.24
N LYS A 8 7.50 -2.01 1.57
CA LYS A 8 6.85 -3.06 0.80
C LYS A 8 6.64 -2.54 -0.59
N LYS A 9 6.94 -3.36 -1.57
CA LYS A 9 6.87 -2.93 -2.96
C LYS A 9 6.32 -4.04 -3.83
N VAL A 10 5.68 -3.64 -4.90
CA VAL A 10 5.10 -4.58 -5.85
C VAL A 10 5.15 -3.98 -7.25
N ASP A 11 5.44 -4.84 -8.21
CA ASP A 11 5.32 -4.54 -9.62
C ASP A 11 3.98 -5.08 -10.09
N LEU A 12 3.11 -4.21 -10.57
CA LEU A 12 1.74 -4.62 -10.94
C LEU A 12 1.75 -5.23 -12.33
N THR A 13 1.98 -6.54 -12.36
CA THR A 13 2.06 -7.31 -13.61
C THR A 13 0.72 -7.89 -14.04
N SER A 14 -0.34 -7.67 -13.27
CA SER A 14 -1.68 -8.13 -13.61
C SER A 14 -2.70 -7.07 -13.21
N THR A 15 -3.97 -7.30 -13.58
CA THR A 15 -5.07 -6.42 -13.21
C THR A 15 -5.85 -6.93 -12.00
N SER A 16 -5.34 -7.96 -11.34
CA SER A 16 -5.96 -8.52 -10.13
C SER A 16 -5.51 -7.76 -8.90
N ALA A 17 -6.34 -7.76 -7.87
CA ALA A 17 -5.97 -7.18 -6.58
C ALA A 17 -4.75 -7.92 -6.02
N THR A 18 -3.71 -7.17 -5.66
CA THR A 18 -2.46 -7.71 -5.17
C THR A 18 -2.22 -7.20 -3.76
N THR A 19 -1.86 -8.12 -2.84
CA THR A 19 -1.53 -7.71 -1.48
C THR A 19 -0.19 -6.99 -1.48
N LEU A 20 -0.21 -5.73 -1.04
CA LEU A 20 1.01 -4.94 -0.87
C LEU A 20 1.60 -5.13 0.51
N TYR A 21 0.76 -5.12 1.54
CA TYR A 21 1.22 -5.15 2.92
C TYR A 21 0.17 -5.75 3.83
N THR A 22 0.58 -6.67 4.69
CA THR A 22 -0.24 -7.18 5.79
C THR A 22 0.43 -6.78 7.09
N VAL A 23 -0.29 -6.09 7.96
CA VAL A 23 0.27 -5.66 9.24
C VAL A 23 0.49 -6.89 10.11
N PRO A 24 1.71 -7.11 10.63
CA PRO A 24 1.99 -8.29 11.44
C PRO A 24 1.18 -8.32 12.74
N ALA A 25 1.06 -9.52 13.30
CA ALA A 25 0.46 -9.68 14.62
C ALA A 25 1.22 -8.86 15.66
N TYR A 26 0.50 -8.31 16.61
CA TYR A 26 1.03 -7.49 17.71
C TYR A 26 1.65 -6.16 17.26
N ALA A 27 1.46 -5.78 16.00
CA ALA A 27 2.02 -4.52 15.49
C ALA A 27 0.92 -3.53 15.15
N THR A 28 1.27 -2.25 15.24
CA THR A 28 0.52 -1.16 14.61
C THR A 28 1.44 -0.54 13.60
N ALA A 29 0.96 -0.34 12.38
CA ALA A 29 1.77 0.29 11.34
C ALA A 29 1.36 1.73 11.14
N VAL A 30 2.36 2.62 11.14
CA VAL A 30 2.19 4.00 10.71
C VAL A 30 2.70 4.07 9.28
N ILE A 31 1.77 4.09 8.33
CA ILE A 31 2.13 4.12 6.92
C ILE A 31 2.41 5.57 6.55
N LYS A 32 3.66 5.85 6.19
CA LYS A 32 4.12 7.21 5.96
C LYS A 32 4.05 7.62 4.51
N SER A 33 4.11 6.65 3.59
CA SER A 33 4.20 6.94 2.16
C SER A 33 3.66 5.77 1.35
N ILE A 34 2.89 6.08 0.33
CA ILE A 34 2.55 5.13 -0.74
C ILE A 34 2.88 5.84 -2.04
N LEU A 35 4.02 5.46 -2.63
CA LEU A 35 4.47 6.01 -3.91
C LEU A 35 4.01 5.10 -5.03
N VAL A 36 3.39 5.68 -6.05
CA VAL A 36 3.01 4.96 -7.25
C VAL A 36 3.73 5.60 -8.42
N SER A 37 4.51 4.81 -9.14
CA SER A 37 5.25 5.30 -10.30
C SER A 37 4.80 4.59 -11.56
N ASP A 38 4.79 5.34 -12.65
CA ASP A 38 4.48 4.83 -13.99
C ASP A 38 5.67 5.13 -14.89
N ASP A 39 6.37 4.09 -15.31
CA ASP A 39 7.51 4.23 -16.22
C ASP A 39 7.24 3.61 -17.61
N SER A 40 5.97 3.33 -17.89
CA SER A 40 5.58 2.66 -19.13
C SER A 40 5.41 3.62 -20.32
N GLY A 41 5.31 4.91 -20.04
CA GLY A 41 4.96 5.89 -21.07
C GLY A 41 3.48 6.01 -21.35
N ASN A 42 2.63 5.25 -20.62
CA ASN A 42 1.17 5.27 -20.79
C ASN A 42 0.52 5.47 -19.43
N ALA A 43 -0.41 6.41 -19.34
CA ALA A 43 -1.13 6.67 -18.10
C ALA A 43 -1.96 5.45 -17.70
N ASP A 44 -2.21 5.31 -16.38
CA ASP A 44 -3.04 4.25 -15.85
C ASP A 44 -3.77 4.77 -14.61
N THR A 45 -4.57 3.90 -14.00
CA THR A 45 -5.24 4.23 -12.74
C THR A 45 -4.96 3.14 -11.72
N ILE A 46 -5.00 3.51 -10.45
CA ILE A 46 -4.79 2.57 -9.34
C ILE A 46 -5.94 2.66 -8.35
N THR A 47 -6.31 1.52 -7.80
CA THR A 47 -7.23 1.41 -6.68
C THR A 47 -6.48 0.81 -5.52
N ILE A 48 -6.55 1.45 -4.36
CA ILE A 48 -5.89 0.98 -3.15
C ILE A 48 -6.94 0.81 -2.07
N THR A 49 -6.96 -0.37 -1.45
CA THR A 49 -7.96 -0.72 -0.44
C THR A 49 -7.30 -1.15 0.85
N LEU A 50 -8.01 -0.92 1.95
CA LEU A 50 -7.69 -1.48 3.25
C LEU A 50 -8.77 -2.49 3.61
N THR A 51 -8.37 -3.72 3.90
CA THR A 51 -9.29 -4.76 4.37
C THR A 51 -9.04 -4.96 5.86
N ASP A 52 -10.09 -4.84 6.67
CA ASP A 52 -9.95 -5.02 8.11
C ASP A 52 -10.11 -6.49 8.52
N THR A 53 -10.07 -6.75 9.82
CA THR A 53 -10.13 -8.13 10.33
C THR A 53 -11.51 -8.76 10.21
N ASP A 54 -12.53 -7.99 9.88
CA ASP A 54 -13.89 -8.49 9.62
C ASP A 54 -14.13 -8.67 8.12
N ASP A 55 -13.07 -8.62 7.32
CA ASP A 55 -13.12 -8.70 5.85
C ASP A 55 -13.87 -7.55 5.19
N ALA A 56 -14.07 -6.45 5.92
CA ALA A 56 -14.66 -5.25 5.31
C ALA A 56 -13.59 -4.51 4.51
N VAL A 57 -13.94 -4.12 3.29
CA VAL A 57 -13.01 -3.48 2.35
C VAL A 57 -13.34 -2.00 2.26
N PHE A 58 -12.32 -1.18 2.51
CA PHE A 58 -12.45 0.28 2.41
C PHE A 58 -11.58 0.77 1.26
N ASN A 59 -12.20 1.44 0.29
CA ASN A 59 -11.43 2.06 -0.80
C ASN A 59 -10.76 3.33 -0.28
N LEU A 60 -9.45 3.33 -0.29
CA LEU A 60 -8.67 4.51 0.08
C LEU A 60 -8.48 5.42 -1.12
N PHE A 61 -8.16 4.82 -2.26
CA PHE A 61 -8.04 5.51 -3.54
C PHE A 61 -8.79 4.67 -4.57
N ASN A 62 -9.83 5.24 -5.16
CA ASN A 62 -10.66 4.52 -6.10
C ASN A 62 -10.40 5.05 -7.51
N VAL A 63 -9.78 4.22 -8.36
CA VAL A 63 -9.47 4.57 -9.74
C VAL A 63 -8.72 5.91 -9.83
N LYS A 64 -7.66 6.02 -9.00
CA LYS A 64 -6.84 7.24 -8.95
C LYS A 64 -5.96 7.32 -10.18
N ALA A 65 -6.05 8.42 -10.91
CA ALA A 65 -5.25 8.61 -12.12
C ALA A 65 -3.77 8.80 -11.81
N ILE A 66 -2.93 8.09 -12.55
CA ILE A 66 -1.47 8.21 -12.49
C ILE A 66 -1.02 8.60 -13.89
N SER A 67 -0.35 9.75 -14.00
CA SER A 67 0.12 10.25 -15.28
C SER A 67 1.29 9.43 -15.81
N ALA A 68 1.42 9.38 -17.15
CA ALA A 68 2.51 8.67 -17.78
C ALA A 68 3.86 9.22 -17.32
N ASN A 69 4.80 8.32 -17.03
CA ASN A 69 6.17 8.65 -16.61
C ASN A 69 6.24 9.52 -15.36
N ALA A 70 5.23 9.43 -14.48
CA ALA A 70 5.16 10.22 -13.25
C ALA A 70 5.21 9.33 -12.03
N THR A 71 5.65 9.92 -10.93
CA THR A 71 5.58 9.29 -9.60
C THR A 71 4.70 10.17 -8.72
N SER A 72 3.74 9.55 -8.05
CA SER A 72 2.82 10.26 -7.18
C SER A 72 2.90 9.72 -5.77
N GLU A 73 3.02 10.64 -4.80
CA GLU A 73 2.82 10.31 -3.40
C GLU A 73 1.33 10.43 -3.10
N LEU A 74 0.69 9.32 -2.78
CA LEU A 74 -0.76 9.32 -2.59
C LEU A 74 -1.19 9.78 -1.21
N LEU A 75 -0.36 9.57 -0.18
CA LEU A 75 -0.72 9.95 1.18
C LEU A 75 -0.38 11.40 1.45
N SER A 76 -1.37 12.17 1.90
CA SER A 76 -1.14 13.54 2.38
C SER A 76 -0.88 13.59 3.89
N ALA A 77 -1.17 12.50 4.59
CA ALA A 77 -0.94 12.37 6.02
C ALA A 77 -0.71 10.89 6.34
N PRO A 78 -0.07 10.56 7.46
CA PRO A 78 0.15 9.17 7.81
C PRO A 78 -1.17 8.42 7.97
N LEU A 79 -1.17 7.15 7.56
CA LEU A 79 -2.30 6.24 7.68
C LEU A 79 -1.96 5.19 8.74
N ILE A 80 -2.83 5.02 9.71
CA ILE A 80 -2.64 4.00 10.73
C ILE A 80 -3.34 2.72 10.30
N ALA A 81 -2.59 1.63 10.25
CA ALA A 81 -3.15 0.30 10.00
C ALA A 81 -2.88 -0.58 11.20
N LYS A 82 -3.88 -1.35 11.60
CA LYS A 82 -3.80 -2.19 12.79
C LYS A 82 -3.43 -3.61 12.41
N GLU A 83 -3.11 -4.43 13.42
CA GLU A 83 -2.65 -5.80 13.18
C GLU A 83 -3.65 -6.57 12.30
N SER A 84 -3.11 -7.36 11.41
CA SER A 84 -3.83 -8.22 10.46
C SER A 84 -4.61 -7.47 9.38
N GLU A 85 -4.61 -6.15 9.39
CA GLU A 85 -5.20 -5.39 8.29
C GLU A 85 -4.32 -5.47 7.05
N VAL A 86 -4.94 -5.46 5.88
CA VAL A 86 -4.28 -5.72 4.61
C VAL A 86 -4.47 -4.56 3.65
N ILE A 87 -3.37 -4.06 3.10
CA ILE A 87 -3.39 -3.06 2.03
C ILE A 87 -3.26 -3.80 0.70
N LYS A 88 -4.23 -3.63 -0.18
CA LYS A 88 -4.21 -4.22 -1.52
C LYS A 88 -4.22 -3.14 -2.59
N VAL A 89 -3.61 -3.44 -3.71
CA VAL A 89 -3.51 -2.52 -4.84
C VAL A 89 -3.95 -3.22 -6.12
N THR A 90 -4.61 -2.46 -6.99
CA THR A 90 -5.11 -2.97 -8.27
C THR A 90 -4.84 -1.93 -9.34
N ALA A 91 -4.17 -2.32 -10.41
CA ALA A 91 -3.96 -1.48 -11.58
C ALA A 91 -5.03 -1.78 -12.63
N ALA A 92 -5.44 -0.77 -13.40
CA ALA A 92 -6.38 -0.99 -14.50
C ALA A 92 -5.72 -1.71 -15.68
N THR A 93 -4.41 -1.51 -15.87
CA THR A 93 -3.66 -2.15 -16.95
C THR A 93 -2.39 -2.77 -16.38
N ALA A 94 -2.06 -3.97 -16.84
CA ALA A 94 -0.86 -4.66 -16.38
C ALA A 94 0.41 -3.99 -16.89
N ASN A 95 1.48 -4.12 -16.10
CA ASN A 95 2.84 -3.74 -16.47
C ASN A 95 3.07 -2.24 -16.65
N ARG A 96 2.28 -1.41 -15.97
CA ARG A 96 2.45 0.05 -16.02
C ARG A 96 2.87 0.67 -14.70
N LEU A 97 2.46 0.10 -13.57
CA LEU A 97 2.61 0.73 -12.27
C LEU A 97 3.49 -0.07 -11.33
N HIS A 98 4.30 0.64 -10.56
CA HIS A 98 5.08 0.13 -9.45
C HIS A 98 4.63 0.86 -8.19
N VAL A 99 4.51 0.13 -7.08
CA VAL A 99 4.06 0.71 -5.82
C VAL A 99 5.10 0.44 -4.74
N VAL A 100 5.45 1.47 -3.99
CA VAL A 100 6.33 1.35 -2.83
C VAL A 100 5.65 1.98 -1.63
N LEU A 101 5.47 1.19 -0.58
CA LEU A 101 4.90 1.62 0.68
C LEU A 101 6.00 1.68 1.72
N SER A 102 6.06 2.78 2.47
CA SER A 102 6.99 2.94 3.58
C SER A 102 6.20 3.09 4.87
N ALA A 103 6.57 2.32 5.89
CA ALA A 103 5.85 2.31 7.14
C ALA A 103 6.80 2.14 8.33
N LEU A 104 6.32 2.56 9.49
CA LEU A 104 6.94 2.25 10.78
C LEU A 104 6.05 1.26 11.50
N GLU A 105 6.57 0.07 11.80
CA GLU A 105 5.88 -0.92 12.62
C GLU A 105 6.25 -0.71 14.06
N ILE A 106 5.23 -0.54 14.91
CA ILE A 106 5.40 -0.33 16.34
C ILE A 106 4.82 -1.53 17.06
N LYS A 107 5.64 -2.20 17.86
CA LYS A 107 5.20 -3.28 18.73
C LYS A 107 5.31 -2.82 20.17
N PRO A 108 4.30 -3.06 21.02
CA PRO A 108 4.33 -2.52 22.39
C PRO A 108 5.48 -3.07 23.21
N ARG A 109 5.96 -4.27 22.87
CA ARG A 109 7.10 -4.90 23.55
C ARG A 109 7.66 -5.98 22.65
N ASP A 110 8.81 -6.49 23.00
CA ASP A 110 9.33 -7.67 22.32
C ASP A 110 8.40 -8.84 22.59
N VAL A 111 7.99 -9.50 21.52
CA VAL A 111 7.14 -10.68 21.58
C VAL A 111 8.01 -11.88 21.24
N THR A 112 8.24 -12.70 22.23
CA THR A 112 9.11 -13.87 22.07
C THR A 112 8.31 -15.16 22.25
#